data_b1d6f120bc757ea2ab3c51cc2cec0ffa
#
_entry.id   b1d6f120bc757ea2ab3c51cc2cec0ffa
#
_cell.length_a   1.000
_cell.length_b   1.000
_cell.length_c   1.000
_cell.angle_alpha   90.00
_cell.angle_beta   90.00
_cell.angle_gamma   90.00
#
_symmetry.space_group_name_H-M   'P 1'
#
loop_
_entity.id
_entity.type
_entity.pdbx_description
1 polymer ?
#
loop_
_entity_poly.entity_id
_entity_poly.type
_entity_poly.pdbx_seq_one_letter_code
_entity_poly.pdbx_strand_id
1 'polypeptide(L)'
;MDYCRRIPCGEGSARALCNRDPSTPAQDVSAEGPVRGRLRHGRHRLPAEDPEIDRALDAMSAPELRAAVRAVLDELDEGVKASVVDTLIARATKATSGWRPTRPSQRIVEEAKSFAEAARHIGYADPDDVTEHLRRATKAFLAGDHMNARAVFEAILPPIASVDIDLGQQELVEEVLEIDTRQCVAQYVASVYTTTPVRNRADAILRAIEQVQGVGSLSSPIKDMEDVSAGALLDLKAFLPLWVKRLQRFRPSKDEWESEHERWLREAVFRVDGVDGLERIARKTRRPQACLAWCEALADQGDWTAALKACDAAARLVRQSHWRSELLDRAALAAQELGRPDLPKRLEAAWRAAPTLTRLLRWLAVDGHEQEPIRTKAARALARCPKTAARQIGLLRVLLGDVTGAAALLSKSPGLGWSNPDHPGHTMFPLLAMLLSNGTIGDTLVTELEATGRDPLESFAMTEDAHKPKLLTPSIVALIQGARPGITLTDPARDAAIDAMRIAAEKRLDGILGNSRRQHYGHAALLVASCVACAPNRRASELLRWATDLRQQYWRRHAFREELARACESLGVLVSA
;
A
#
# COMPACT_ATOMS: atom_id res chain seq x y z
N MET A 1 -1.51 6.60 17.22
CA MET A 1 -1.18 8.03 17.41
C MET A 1 0.27 8.06 17.83
N ASP A 2 1.13 8.45 16.91
CA ASP A 2 2.54 8.83 17.02
C ASP A 2 3.40 8.28 15.89
N TYR A 3 2.99 8.57 14.63
CA TYR A 3 3.83 8.26 13.46
C TYR A 3 4.13 9.50 12.58
N CYS A 4 3.89 10.69 13.12
CA CYS A 4 4.27 11.95 12.46
C CYS A 4 4.96 12.87 13.46
N ARG A 5 6.22 12.56 13.84
CA ARG A 5 7.14 13.54 14.47
C ARG A 5 8.53 12.95 14.54
N ARG A 6 9.39 13.35 13.56
CA ARG A 6 10.81 13.68 13.75
C ARG A 6 11.51 13.80 12.41
N ILE A 7 11.32 14.96 11.78
CA ILE A 7 12.32 15.54 10.91
C ILE A 7 13.04 16.56 11.79
N PRO A 8 14.34 16.51 11.99
CA PRO A 8 15.05 17.57 12.69
C PRO A 8 15.19 18.75 11.74
N CYS A 9 14.40 19.80 11.96
CA CYS A 9 14.68 21.13 11.41
C CYS A 9 15.92 21.69 12.08
N GLY A 10 16.92 22.06 11.27
CA GLY A 10 18.09 22.82 11.67
C GLY A 10 17.65 24.17 12.31
N GLU A 11 18.27 24.51 13.42
CA GLU A 11 18.11 25.77 14.10
C GLU A 11 18.58 26.94 13.20
N GLY A 12 17.65 27.80 12.82
CA GLY A 12 17.96 29.06 12.15
C GLY A 12 16.72 29.66 11.50
N SER A 13 16.14 30.69 12.14
CA SER A 13 15.12 31.60 11.61
C SER A 13 13.66 31.18 11.70
N ALA A 14 13.09 31.19 12.90
CA ALA A 14 11.64 31.37 13.10
C ALA A 14 11.36 32.02 14.48
N ARG A 15 11.81 33.27 14.65
CA ARG A 15 11.29 34.17 15.69
C ARG A 15 10.71 35.40 15.03
N ALA A 16 9.47 35.33 14.58
CA ALA A 16 8.54 36.45 14.40
C ALA A 16 7.28 35.89 13.73
N LEU A 17 6.28 35.53 14.49
CA LEU A 17 4.85 35.55 14.16
C LEU A 17 4.06 34.62 15.13
N CYS A 18 4.05 35.02 16.41
CA CYS A 18 3.08 34.54 17.37
C CYS A 18 2.79 35.68 18.35
N ASN A 19 1.93 36.59 17.93
CA ASN A 19 1.15 37.47 18.83
C ASN A 19 -0.05 37.97 18.01
N ARG A 20 -1.16 37.25 18.07
CA ARG A 20 -2.49 37.81 17.79
C ARG A 20 -3.43 37.37 18.90
N ASP A 21 -3.95 38.40 19.56
CA ASP A 21 -4.96 38.42 20.59
C ASP A 21 -6.30 37.81 20.11
N PRO A 22 -7.00 36.96 20.90
CA PRO A 22 -8.22 36.27 20.44
C PRO A 22 -9.52 37.04 20.72
N SER A 23 -9.54 38.36 20.63
CA SER A 23 -10.74 39.14 20.89
C SER A 23 -11.09 40.16 19.81
N THR A 24 -11.46 39.69 18.61
CA THR A 24 -12.14 40.53 17.62
C THR A 24 -13.16 39.70 16.84
N PRO A 25 -14.44 40.08 16.79
CA PRO A 25 -15.45 39.33 16.06
C PRO A 25 -15.31 39.53 14.55
N ALA A 26 -15.40 38.42 13.80
CA ALA A 26 -15.37 38.39 12.35
C ALA A 26 -16.59 39.10 11.77
N GLN A 27 -16.35 40.10 10.92
CA GLN A 27 -17.36 40.68 10.04
C GLN A 27 -17.56 39.79 8.81
N ASP A 28 -18.82 39.44 8.59
CA ASP A 28 -19.35 38.76 7.41
C ASP A 28 -19.13 39.64 6.16
N VAL A 29 -18.39 39.12 5.17
CA VAL A 29 -18.39 39.66 3.82
C VAL A 29 -18.72 38.48 2.87
N SER A 30 -19.98 38.43 2.53
CA SER A 30 -20.51 37.61 1.44
C SER A 30 -20.01 38.14 0.10
N ALA A 31 -19.19 37.33 -0.61
CA ALA A 31 -18.94 37.48 -2.03
C ALA A 31 -19.17 36.12 -2.71
N GLU A 32 -20.33 35.99 -3.31
CA GLU A 32 -20.67 34.88 -4.21
C GLU A 32 -19.85 34.98 -5.49
N GLY A 33 -18.88 34.06 -5.68
CA GLY A 33 -18.25 33.76 -6.95
C GLY A 33 -18.59 32.32 -7.35
N PRO A 34 -18.74 31.97 -8.64
CA PRO A 34 -19.23 30.67 -9.05
C PRO A 34 -18.22 29.56 -8.72
N VAL A 35 -18.61 28.71 -7.78
CA VAL A 35 -17.89 27.47 -7.46
C VAL A 35 -18.02 26.53 -8.66
N ARG A 36 -17.00 26.47 -9.50
CA ARG A 36 -16.82 25.35 -10.45
C ARG A 36 -16.62 24.08 -9.64
N GLY A 37 -17.68 23.30 -9.49
CA GLY A 37 -17.64 21.98 -8.92
C GLY A 37 -16.73 21.07 -9.75
N ARG A 38 -15.50 20.81 -9.28
CA ARG A 38 -14.71 19.68 -9.77
C ARG A 38 -15.42 18.41 -9.34
N LEU A 39 -16.05 17.76 -10.31
CA LEU A 39 -16.51 16.38 -10.18
C LEU A 39 -15.28 15.53 -9.79
N ARG A 40 -15.24 15.09 -8.53
CA ARG A 40 -14.35 13.99 -8.13
C ARG A 40 -14.82 12.76 -8.89
N HIS A 41 -14.18 12.48 -10.03
CA HIS A 41 -14.29 11.19 -10.68
C HIS A 41 -13.68 10.17 -9.71
N GLY A 42 -14.55 9.40 -9.04
CA GLY A 42 -14.13 8.19 -8.36
C GLY A 42 -13.36 7.37 -9.40
N ARG A 43 -12.08 7.13 -9.14
CA ARG A 43 -11.29 6.17 -9.92
C ARG A 43 -11.96 4.81 -9.74
N HIS A 44 -12.89 4.46 -10.61
CA HIS A 44 -13.23 3.07 -10.85
C HIS A 44 -11.94 2.42 -11.37
N ARG A 45 -11.23 1.72 -10.50
CA ARG A 45 -10.23 0.76 -10.95
C ARG A 45 -10.99 -0.23 -11.80
N LEU A 46 -10.79 -0.18 -13.10
CA LEU A 46 -11.07 -1.33 -13.96
C LEU A 46 -10.33 -2.52 -13.35
N PRO A 47 -10.96 -3.70 -13.26
CA PRO A 47 -10.26 -4.90 -12.85
C PRO A 47 -8.99 -5.01 -13.68
N ALA A 48 -7.87 -5.34 -13.04
CA ALA A 48 -6.54 -5.27 -13.64
C ALA A 48 -6.37 -6.19 -14.86
N GLU A 49 -7.27 -7.12 -15.10
CA GLU A 49 -7.32 -8.02 -16.26
C GLU A 49 -8.79 -8.38 -16.51
N ASP A 50 -9.41 -7.69 -17.46
CA ASP A 50 -10.65 -8.16 -18.04
C ASP A 50 -10.29 -9.04 -19.27
N PRO A 51 -10.45 -10.37 -19.17
CA PRO A 51 -10.11 -11.28 -20.29
C PRO A 51 -10.96 -11.02 -21.54
N GLU A 52 -11.99 -10.22 -21.44
CA GLU A 52 -12.82 -9.80 -22.56
C GLU A 52 -12.17 -8.64 -23.33
N ILE A 53 -11.48 -7.74 -22.64
CA ILE A 53 -10.69 -6.67 -23.27
C ILE A 53 -9.52 -7.27 -24.06
N ASP A 54 -8.77 -8.20 -23.48
CA ASP A 54 -7.65 -8.86 -24.18
C ASP A 54 -8.13 -9.60 -25.44
N ARG A 55 -9.23 -10.35 -25.32
CA ARG A 55 -9.85 -11.03 -26.49
C ARG A 55 -10.33 -10.05 -27.56
N ALA A 56 -10.87 -8.88 -27.16
CA ALA A 56 -11.29 -7.85 -28.11
C ALA A 56 -10.09 -7.22 -28.81
N LEU A 57 -8.99 -6.94 -28.08
CA LEU A 57 -7.76 -6.41 -28.66
C LEU A 57 -7.11 -7.40 -29.63
N ASP A 58 -7.07 -8.70 -29.26
CA ASP A 58 -6.53 -9.77 -30.12
C ASP A 58 -7.36 -10.01 -31.39
N ALA A 59 -8.66 -9.73 -31.34
CA ALA A 59 -9.55 -9.89 -32.49
C ALA A 59 -9.42 -8.75 -33.52
N MET A 60 -8.80 -7.61 -33.14
CA MET A 60 -8.66 -6.45 -34.03
C MET A 60 -7.40 -6.53 -34.89
N SER A 61 -7.51 -6.16 -36.16
CA SER A 61 -6.34 -5.93 -37.02
C SER A 61 -5.59 -4.65 -36.59
N ALA A 62 -4.31 -4.52 -36.97
CA ALA A 62 -3.52 -3.34 -36.66
C ALA A 62 -4.13 -2.00 -37.15
N PRO A 63 -4.81 -1.92 -38.31
CA PRO A 63 -5.57 -0.72 -38.70
C PRO A 63 -6.75 -0.43 -37.79
N GLU A 64 -7.51 -1.45 -37.36
CA GLU A 64 -8.68 -1.31 -36.48
C GLU A 64 -8.23 -0.87 -35.07
N LEU A 65 -7.16 -1.47 -34.52
CA LEU A 65 -6.55 -1.01 -33.27
C LEU A 65 -6.13 0.46 -33.31
N ARG A 66 -5.52 0.91 -34.43
CA ARG A 66 -5.14 2.32 -34.60
C ARG A 66 -6.36 3.23 -34.65
N ALA A 67 -7.43 2.80 -35.30
CA ALA A 67 -8.68 3.57 -35.36
C ALA A 67 -9.35 3.64 -33.99
N ALA A 68 -9.40 2.53 -33.25
CA ALA A 68 -9.95 2.48 -31.90
C ALA A 68 -9.15 3.37 -30.94
N VAL A 69 -7.82 3.29 -30.94
CA VAL A 69 -6.95 4.16 -30.10
C VAL A 69 -7.17 5.63 -30.41
N ARG A 70 -7.30 6.02 -31.70
CA ARG A 70 -7.58 7.41 -32.09
C ARG A 70 -8.95 7.86 -31.59
N ALA A 71 -9.97 7.04 -31.74
CA ALA A 71 -11.31 7.35 -31.26
C ALA A 71 -11.33 7.56 -29.74
N VAL A 72 -10.65 6.69 -28.97
CA VAL A 72 -10.51 6.86 -27.51
C VAL A 72 -9.77 8.16 -27.18
N LEU A 73 -8.67 8.47 -27.87
CA LEU A 73 -7.91 9.72 -27.65
C LEU A 73 -8.74 10.97 -27.93
N ASP A 74 -9.66 10.92 -28.90
CA ASP A 74 -10.51 12.06 -29.25
C ASP A 74 -11.63 12.32 -28.21
N GLU A 75 -11.96 11.32 -27.39
CA GLU A 75 -12.95 11.42 -26.30
C GLU A 75 -12.33 11.86 -24.95
N LEU A 76 -10.99 11.88 -24.84
CA LEU A 76 -10.30 12.24 -23.60
C LEU A 76 -10.11 13.75 -23.45
N ASP A 77 -10.15 14.23 -22.20
CA ASP A 77 -9.72 15.59 -21.87
C ASP A 77 -8.25 15.81 -22.30
N GLU A 78 -7.89 17.03 -22.70
CA GLU A 78 -6.57 17.33 -23.30
C GLU A 78 -5.38 16.93 -22.40
N GLY A 79 -5.46 17.10 -21.08
CA GLY A 79 -4.40 16.67 -20.15
C GLY A 79 -4.24 15.16 -20.12
N VAL A 80 -5.35 14.42 -20.03
CA VAL A 80 -5.36 12.94 -20.06
C VAL A 80 -4.86 12.43 -21.40
N LYS A 81 -5.32 13.05 -22.51
CA LYS A 81 -4.89 12.75 -23.88
C LYS A 81 -3.37 12.90 -24.04
N ALA A 82 -2.82 14.02 -23.55
CA ALA A 82 -1.38 14.26 -23.59
C ALA A 82 -0.61 13.18 -22.84
N SER A 83 -1.04 12.79 -21.63
CA SER A 83 -0.41 11.72 -20.84
C SER A 83 -0.47 10.34 -21.52
N VAL A 84 -1.59 10.01 -22.16
CA VAL A 84 -1.73 8.76 -22.93
C VAL A 84 -0.82 8.78 -24.17
N VAL A 85 -0.73 9.90 -24.86
CA VAL A 85 0.17 10.07 -26.03
C VAL A 85 1.64 9.94 -25.60
N ASP A 86 2.04 10.55 -24.49
CA ASP A 86 3.40 10.43 -23.92
C ASP A 86 3.74 8.97 -23.63
N THR A 87 2.80 8.22 -23.03
CA THR A 87 2.93 6.79 -22.75
C THR A 87 3.07 5.97 -24.03
N LEU A 88 2.26 6.25 -25.04
CA LEU A 88 2.33 5.55 -26.35
C LEU A 88 3.68 5.78 -27.04
N ILE A 89 4.16 7.03 -27.04
CA ILE A 89 5.47 7.39 -27.61
C ILE A 89 6.58 6.67 -26.87
N ALA A 90 6.57 6.69 -25.54
CA ALA A 90 7.58 6.00 -24.72
C ALA A 90 7.59 4.49 -24.98
N ARG A 91 6.43 3.83 -25.07
CA ARG A 91 6.31 2.41 -25.41
C ARG A 91 6.79 2.11 -26.83
N ALA A 92 6.42 2.96 -27.80
CA ALA A 92 6.84 2.78 -29.20
C ALA A 92 8.38 2.86 -29.36
N THR A 93 9.07 3.71 -28.59
CA THR A 93 10.54 3.79 -28.65
C THR A 93 11.24 2.56 -28.07
N LYS A 94 10.56 1.78 -27.21
CA LYS A 94 11.08 0.53 -26.65
C LYS A 94 10.73 -0.69 -27.51
N ALA A 95 9.84 -0.50 -28.48
CA ALA A 95 9.45 -1.57 -29.38
C ALA A 95 10.63 -2.01 -30.28
N THR A 96 10.59 -3.26 -30.72
CA THR A 96 11.63 -3.89 -31.58
C THR A 96 11.82 -3.19 -32.92
N SER A 97 10.86 -2.34 -33.34
CA SER A 97 10.93 -1.58 -34.59
C SER A 97 12.06 -0.55 -34.66
N GLY A 98 12.65 -0.20 -33.51
CA GLY A 98 13.68 0.85 -33.44
C GLY A 98 13.18 2.26 -33.76
N TRP A 99 11.86 2.46 -33.81
CA TRP A 99 11.27 3.78 -34.06
C TRP A 99 11.70 4.82 -33.03
N ARG A 100 11.90 6.06 -33.46
CA ARG A 100 12.22 7.21 -32.62
C ARG A 100 11.35 8.39 -33.02
N PRO A 101 10.92 9.25 -32.08
CA PRO A 101 10.25 10.49 -32.42
C PRO A 101 11.21 11.45 -33.13
N THR A 102 10.64 12.39 -33.86
CA THR A 102 11.42 13.44 -34.53
C THR A 102 12.14 14.29 -33.46
N ARG A 103 13.43 14.55 -33.67
CA ARG A 103 14.22 15.41 -32.79
C ARG A 103 13.60 16.81 -32.72
N PRO A 104 13.42 17.39 -31.54
CA PRO A 104 13.02 18.77 -31.40
C PRO A 104 14.06 19.74 -31.95
N SER A 105 13.67 20.97 -32.21
CA SER A 105 14.59 22.04 -32.58
C SER A 105 15.61 22.31 -31.47
N GLN A 106 16.84 22.73 -31.81
CA GLN A 106 17.86 23.13 -30.82
C GLN A 106 17.43 24.33 -29.97
N ARG A 107 16.46 25.12 -30.44
CA ARG A 107 15.90 26.27 -29.70
C ARG A 107 15.25 25.91 -28.38
N ILE A 108 14.84 24.64 -28.19
CA ILE A 108 14.20 24.19 -26.91
C ILE A 108 15.10 24.45 -25.69
N VAL A 109 16.42 24.39 -25.85
CA VAL A 109 17.37 24.63 -24.75
C VAL A 109 17.43 26.12 -24.38
N GLU A 110 17.45 27.01 -25.37
CA GLU A 110 17.44 28.46 -25.16
C GLU A 110 16.08 28.90 -24.57
N GLU A 111 14.99 28.38 -25.11
CA GLU A 111 13.63 28.62 -24.61
C GLU A 111 13.47 28.18 -23.14
N ALA A 112 13.93 26.97 -22.78
CA ALA A 112 13.85 26.47 -21.41
C ALA A 112 14.72 27.29 -20.45
N LYS A 113 15.95 27.72 -20.88
CA LYS A 113 16.81 28.58 -20.06
C LYS A 113 16.21 29.95 -19.83
N SER A 114 15.69 30.60 -20.88
CA SER A 114 15.02 31.90 -20.77
C SER A 114 13.79 31.83 -19.90
N PHE A 115 12.98 30.75 -20.03
CA PHE A 115 11.83 30.50 -19.19
C PHE A 115 12.25 30.36 -17.72
N ALA A 116 13.23 29.48 -17.41
CA ALA A 116 13.68 29.25 -16.05
C ALA A 116 14.30 30.51 -15.42
N GLU A 117 14.99 31.33 -16.19
CA GLU A 117 15.55 32.59 -15.71
C GLU A 117 14.44 33.60 -15.39
N ALA A 118 13.44 33.74 -16.24
CA ALA A 118 12.27 34.57 -16.00
C ALA A 118 11.47 34.09 -14.77
N ALA A 119 11.23 32.80 -14.69
CA ALA A 119 10.52 32.19 -13.57
C ALA A 119 11.24 32.37 -12.22
N ARG A 120 12.57 32.21 -12.18
CA ARG A 120 13.38 32.51 -10.99
C ARG A 120 13.31 33.98 -10.57
N HIS A 121 13.28 34.87 -11.55
CA HIS A 121 13.19 36.31 -11.26
C HIS A 121 11.84 36.66 -10.62
N ILE A 122 10.76 35.97 -11.03
CA ILE A 122 9.41 36.14 -10.50
C ILE A 122 9.22 35.33 -9.21
N GLY A 123 9.96 34.22 -9.04
CA GLY A 123 9.80 33.23 -7.97
C GLY A 123 8.65 32.25 -8.21
N TYR A 124 8.06 32.25 -9.40
CA TYR A 124 6.89 31.42 -9.74
C TYR A 124 6.89 31.01 -11.21
N ALA A 125 6.34 29.83 -11.49
CA ALA A 125 6.02 29.37 -12.84
C ALA A 125 4.65 28.69 -12.89
N ASP A 126 3.95 28.84 -14.03
CA ASP A 126 2.75 28.08 -14.29
C ASP A 126 3.09 26.59 -14.48
N PRO A 127 2.42 25.65 -13.77
CA PRO A 127 2.64 24.21 -13.92
C PRO A 127 2.48 23.70 -15.35
N ASP A 128 1.58 24.28 -16.15
CA ASP A 128 1.34 23.87 -17.54
C ASP A 128 2.55 24.21 -18.43
N ASP A 129 3.15 25.39 -18.24
CA ASP A 129 4.36 25.79 -18.96
C ASP A 129 5.55 24.90 -18.59
N VAL A 130 5.71 24.57 -17.30
CA VAL A 130 6.73 23.63 -16.81
C VAL A 130 6.52 22.26 -17.45
N THR A 131 5.28 21.76 -17.44
CA THR A 131 4.91 20.47 -18.04
C THR A 131 5.30 20.42 -19.52
N GLU A 132 5.02 21.49 -20.28
CA GLU A 132 5.38 21.56 -21.71
C GLU A 132 6.90 21.51 -21.93
N HIS A 133 7.69 22.22 -21.13
CA HIS A 133 9.17 22.14 -21.22
C HIS A 133 9.68 20.73 -20.89
N LEU A 134 9.10 20.05 -19.89
CA LEU A 134 9.48 18.68 -19.53
C LEU A 134 9.07 17.67 -20.62
N ARG A 135 7.90 17.85 -21.29
CA ARG A 135 7.49 17.04 -22.46
C ARG A 135 8.48 17.20 -23.62
N ARG A 136 8.96 18.41 -23.89
CA ARG A 136 9.97 18.65 -24.93
C ARG A 136 11.30 17.99 -24.60
N ALA A 137 11.72 18.04 -23.35
CA ALA A 137 12.91 17.35 -22.87
C ALA A 137 12.79 15.82 -23.03
N THR A 138 11.64 15.27 -22.61
CA THR A 138 11.30 13.85 -22.78
C THR A 138 11.34 13.45 -24.26
N LYS A 139 10.76 14.24 -25.14
CA LYS A 139 10.78 13.98 -26.59
C LYS A 139 12.21 14.01 -27.16
N ALA A 140 13.06 14.94 -26.71
CA ALA A 140 14.48 14.97 -27.08
C ALA A 140 15.21 13.70 -26.60
N PHE A 141 14.97 13.30 -25.36
CA PHE A 141 15.53 12.07 -24.78
C PHE A 141 15.14 10.84 -25.61
N LEU A 142 13.86 10.66 -25.89
CA LEU A 142 13.33 9.53 -26.66
C LEU A 142 13.81 9.54 -28.13
N ALA A 143 14.11 10.72 -28.68
CA ALA A 143 14.74 10.87 -30.00
C ALA A 143 16.25 10.54 -30.00
N GLY A 144 16.85 10.24 -28.83
CA GLY A 144 18.27 9.99 -28.66
C GLY A 144 19.13 11.27 -28.59
N ASP A 145 18.52 12.42 -28.44
CA ASP A 145 19.22 13.71 -28.28
C ASP A 145 19.46 14.01 -26.79
N HIS A 146 20.32 13.19 -26.18
CA HIS A 146 20.60 13.27 -24.74
C HIS A 146 21.27 14.55 -24.29
N MET A 147 21.99 15.25 -25.19
CA MET A 147 22.63 16.55 -24.86
C MET A 147 21.58 17.63 -24.64
N ASN A 148 20.65 17.80 -25.59
CA ASN A 148 19.60 18.79 -25.47
C ASN A 148 18.59 18.42 -24.38
N ALA A 149 18.22 17.11 -24.25
CA ALA A 149 17.37 16.64 -23.16
C ALA A 149 17.96 17.00 -21.79
N ARG A 150 19.25 16.69 -21.58
CA ARG A 150 19.97 17.04 -20.36
C ARG A 150 19.90 18.53 -20.08
N ALA A 151 20.23 19.37 -21.08
CA ALA A 151 20.28 20.82 -20.90
C ALA A 151 18.93 21.43 -20.53
N VAL A 152 17.81 20.88 -21.08
CA VAL A 152 16.44 21.32 -20.73
C VAL A 152 16.09 20.86 -19.33
N PHE A 153 16.31 19.59 -18.98
CA PHE A 153 16.06 19.10 -17.62
C PHE A 153 16.87 19.85 -16.57
N GLU A 154 18.16 20.14 -16.84
CA GLU A 154 19.03 20.92 -15.94
C GLU A 154 18.55 22.36 -15.75
N ALA A 155 17.90 22.95 -16.75
CA ALA A 155 17.32 24.28 -16.64
C ALA A 155 16.05 24.29 -15.75
N ILE A 156 15.23 23.25 -15.80
CA ILE A 156 13.88 23.22 -15.21
C ILE A 156 13.84 22.53 -13.85
N LEU A 157 14.38 21.29 -13.73
CA LEU A 157 14.18 20.45 -12.53
C LEU A 157 14.89 20.98 -11.27
N PRO A 158 16.18 21.37 -11.29
CA PRO A 158 16.87 21.83 -10.10
C PRO A 158 16.27 23.08 -9.44
N PRO A 159 15.84 24.12 -10.19
CA PRO A 159 15.20 25.30 -9.59
C PRO A 159 13.87 25.00 -8.91
N ILE A 160 13.11 24.04 -9.42
CA ILE A 160 11.86 23.58 -8.78
C ILE A 160 12.19 22.78 -7.52
N ALA A 161 13.20 21.90 -7.58
CA ALA A 161 13.64 21.12 -6.43
C ALA A 161 14.20 21.96 -5.29
N SER A 162 14.88 23.07 -5.60
CA SER A 162 15.42 24.03 -4.61
C SER A 162 14.38 25.07 -4.14
N VAL A 163 13.17 25.04 -4.70
CA VAL A 163 12.12 26.05 -4.45
C VAL A 163 12.52 27.47 -4.90
N ASP A 164 13.49 27.58 -5.81
CA ASP A 164 13.77 28.86 -6.48
C ASP A 164 12.64 29.26 -7.44
N ILE A 165 11.88 28.25 -7.90
CA ILE A 165 10.66 28.40 -8.68
C ILE A 165 9.54 27.66 -7.94
N ASP A 166 8.54 28.40 -7.43
CA ASP A 166 7.34 27.89 -6.84
C ASP A 166 6.30 27.60 -7.95
N LEU A 167 5.53 26.54 -7.81
CA LEU A 167 4.42 26.18 -8.72
C LEU A 167 3.06 26.57 -8.16
N GLY A 168 3.01 27.28 -7.03
CA GLY A 168 1.77 27.75 -6.39
C GLY A 168 0.95 26.67 -5.68
N GLN A 169 1.55 25.51 -5.40
CA GLN A 169 0.85 24.38 -4.78
C GLN A 169 1.10 24.30 -3.27
N GLN A 170 0.12 23.65 -2.58
CA GLN A 170 0.29 23.14 -1.21
C GLN A 170 0.54 21.62 -1.19
N GLU A 171 0.56 20.98 -2.34
CA GLU A 171 0.68 19.55 -2.60
C GLU A 171 2.09 19.22 -3.12
N LEU A 172 2.37 17.94 -3.31
CA LEU A 172 3.65 17.52 -3.88
C LEU A 172 3.73 17.92 -5.36
N VAL A 173 4.95 18.23 -5.83
CA VAL A 173 5.21 18.60 -7.25
C VAL A 173 4.64 17.57 -8.23
N GLU A 174 4.70 16.29 -7.87
CA GLU A 174 4.18 15.17 -8.66
C GLU A 174 2.63 15.15 -8.77
N GLU A 175 1.92 15.87 -7.91
CA GLU A 175 0.45 15.97 -7.93
C GLU A 175 -0.04 17.17 -8.75
N VAL A 176 0.87 18.10 -9.05
CA VAL A 176 0.57 19.36 -9.73
C VAL A 176 0.94 19.32 -11.21
N LEU A 177 2.07 18.69 -11.54
CA LEU A 177 2.52 18.56 -12.92
C LEU A 177 1.78 17.42 -13.64
N GLU A 178 1.26 17.69 -14.83
CA GLU A 178 0.58 16.70 -15.67
C GLU A 178 1.56 15.80 -16.44
N ILE A 179 2.68 15.44 -15.82
CA ILE A 179 3.69 14.53 -16.35
C ILE A 179 4.28 13.69 -15.22
N ASP A 180 4.73 12.47 -15.52
CA ASP A 180 5.43 11.63 -14.56
C ASP A 180 6.81 12.22 -14.21
N THR A 181 6.88 12.92 -13.08
CA THR A 181 8.08 13.59 -12.59
C THR A 181 9.21 12.60 -12.30
N ARG A 182 8.89 11.39 -11.79
CA ARG A 182 9.87 10.33 -11.55
C ARG A 182 10.49 9.87 -12.87
N GLN A 183 9.70 9.72 -13.91
CA GLN A 183 10.19 9.39 -15.25
C GLN A 183 11.09 10.51 -15.79
N CYS A 184 10.72 11.79 -15.61
CA CYS A 184 11.54 12.93 -16.01
C CYS A 184 12.89 12.93 -15.28
N VAL A 185 12.91 12.70 -13.97
CA VAL A 185 14.14 12.59 -13.18
C VAL A 185 15.02 11.42 -13.68
N ALA A 186 14.42 10.24 -13.94
CA ALA A 186 15.15 9.10 -14.48
C ALA A 186 15.76 9.40 -15.87
N GLN A 187 15.02 10.08 -16.75
CA GLN A 187 15.50 10.51 -18.08
C GLN A 187 16.60 11.56 -17.96
N TYR A 188 16.49 12.50 -17.03
CA TYR A 188 17.53 13.46 -16.73
C TYR A 188 18.84 12.76 -16.33
N VAL A 189 18.77 11.87 -15.34
CA VAL A 189 19.92 11.11 -14.83
C VAL A 189 20.51 10.20 -15.92
N ALA A 190 19.68 9.56 -16.73
CA ALA A 190 20.11 8.77 -17.90
C ALA A 190 20.80 9.65 -18.97
N SER A 191 20.32 10.89 -19.16
CA SER A 191 20.98 11.86 -20.06
C SER A 191 22.35 12.26 -19.53
N VAL A 192 22.47 12.50 -18.22
CA VAL A 192 23.76 12.77 -17.55
C VAL A 192 24.70 11.57 -17.68
N TYR A 193 24.19 10.35 -17.47
CA TYR A 193 24.95 9.12 -17.66
C TYR A 193 25.53 9.02 -19.08
N THR A 194 24.69 9.21 -20.09
CA THR A 194 25.04 9.03 -21.51
C THR A 194 26.01 10.10 -22.00
N THR A 195 25.88 11.35 -21.55
CA THR A 195 26.68 12.49 -22.00
C THR A 195 27.98 12.71 -21.21
N THR A 196 28.19 11.94 -20.12
CA THR A 196 29.36 12.07 -19.27
C THR A 196 30.37 10.96 -19.52
N PRO A 197 31.69 11.25 -19.64
CA PRO A 197 32.73 10.24 -19.74
C PRO A 197 32.70 9.26 -18.53
N VAL A 198 32.92 7.95 -18.77
CA VAL A 198 32.77 6.85 -17.78
C VAL A 198 33.46 7.19 -16.44
N ARG A 199 34.67 7.72 -16.48
CA ARG A 199 35.46 8.06 -15.27
C ARG A 199 34.78 9.08 -14.34
N ASN A 200 33.93 9.95 -14.89
CA ASN A 200 33.28 11.05 -14.17
C ASN A 200 31.80 10.78 -13.90
N ARG A 201 31.22 9.71 -14.48
CA ARG A 201 29.78 9.40 -14.39
C ARG A 201 29.28 9.28 -12.97
N ALA A 202 30.01 8.58 -12.10
CA ALA A 202 29.58 8.34 -10.73
C ALA A 202 29.32 9.63 -9.94
N ASP A 203 30.23 10.60 -10.02
CA ASP A 203 30.05 11.89 -9.37
C ASP A 203 29.01 12.78 -10.06
N ALA A 204 28.90 12.67 -11.39
CA ALA A 204 27.91 13.45 -12.15
C ALA A 204 26.49 12.99 -11.86
N ILE A 205 26.25 11.67 -11.84
CA ILE A 205 24.95 11.09 -11.52
C ILE A 205 24.54 11.44 -10.09
N LEU A 206 25.47 11.30 -9.13
CA LEU A 206 25.16 11.62 -7.74
C LEU A 206 24.71 13.07 -7.58
N ARG A 207 25.48 14.01 -8.18
CA ARG A 207 25.08 15.44 -8.18
C ARG A 207 23.74 15.68 -8.86
N ALA A 208 23.49 15.02 -9.99
CA ALA A 208 22.21 15.16 -10.69
C ALA A 208 21.03 14.70 -9.84
N ILE A 209 21.16 13.57 -9.13
CA ILE A 209 20.11 13.08 -8.22
C ILE A 209 19.92 14.05 -7.04
N GLU A 210 21.03 14.50 -6.42
CA GLU A 210 20.98 15.45 -5.31
C GLU A 210 20.29 16.77 -5.70
N GLN A 211 20.53 17.25 -6.92
CA GLN A 211 19.96 18.50 -7.43
C GLN A 211 18.45 18.45 -7.69
N VAL A 212 17.88 17.26 -7.88
CA VAL A 212 16.45 17.09 -8.19
C VAL A 212 15.68 16.42 -7.06
N GLN A 213 16.31 16.27 -5.90
CA GLN A 213 15.70 15.72 -4.70
C GLN A 213 14.59 16.66 -4.22
N GLY A 214 13.34 16.23 -4.32
CA GLY A 214 12.17 17.07 -4.04
C GLY A 214 11.19 17.16 -5.22
N VAL A 215 11.66 16.90 -6.45
CA VAL A 215 10.77 16.74 -7.62
C VAL A 215 10.41 15.29 -7.84
N GLY A 216 11.36 14.37 -7.62
CA GLY A 216 11.15 12.93 -7.70
C GLY A 216 12.34 12.17 -7.15
N SER A 217 12.12 10.97 -6.62
CA SER A 217 13.16 10.12 -6.05
C SER A 217 13.39 8.87 -6.90
N LEU A 218 14.66 8.50 -7.09
CA LEU A 218 15.05 7.25 -7.74
C LEU A 218 15.31 6.19 -6.67
N SER A 219 14.48 5.17 -6.62
CA SER A 219 14.66 4.06 -5.68
C SER A 219 15.79 3.13 -6.08
N SER A 220 16.00 2.92 -7.38
CA SER A 220 17.01 2.06 -7.97
C SER A 220 17.59 2.75 -9.23
N PRO A 221 18.54 3.68 -9.07
CA PRO A 221 18.97 4.57 -10.17
C PRO A 221 19.39 3.85 -11.45
N ILE A 222 20.03 2.67 -11.33
CA ILE A 222 20.46 1.91 -12.51
C ILE A 222 19.24 1.32 -13.21
N LYS A 223 18.35 0.70 -12.47
CA LYS A 223 17.10 0.15 -13.01
C LYS A 223 16.20 1.25 -13.55
N ASP A 224 16.04 2.35 -12.80
CA ASP A 224 15.21 3.48 -13.22
C ASP A 224 15.75 4.09 -14.54
N MET A 225 17.08 4.20 -14.73
CA MET A 225 17.70 4.62 -16.00
C MET A 225 17.49 3.60 -17.12
N GLU A 226 17.60 2.30 -16.85
CA GLU A 226 17.31 1.23 -17.84
C GLU A 226 15.84 1.25 -18.26
N ASP A 227 14.94 1.45 -17.31
CA ASP A 227 13.49 1.45 -17.55
C ASP A 227 13.06 2.61 -18.47
N VAL A 228 13.74 3.76 -18.43
CA VAL A 228 13.42 4.89 -19.34
C VAL A 228 14.21 4.84 -20.64
N SER A 229 15.31 4.09 -20.70
CA SER A 229 16.17 4.01 -21.87
C SER A 229 15.59 3.09 -22.93
N ALA A 230 15.79 3.40 -24.20
CA ALA A 230 15.35 2.59 -25.33
C ALA A 230 16.30 1.43 -25.66
N GLY A 231 17.28 1.15 -24.81
CA GLY A 231 18.26 0.08 -24.98
C GLY A 231 19.18 0.00 -23.77
N ALA A 232 20.14 -0.93 -23.81
CA ALA A 232 21.09 -1.11 -22.71
C ALA A 232 21.95 0.15 -22.49
N LEU A 233 22.24 0.46 -21.22
CA LEU A 233 23.15 1.54 -20.85
C LEU A 233 24.58 1.23 -21.32
N LEU A 234 25.15 2.13 -22.13
CA LEU A 234 26.49 1.97 -22.70
C LEU A 234 27.55 1.97 -21.59
N ASP A 235 28.56 1.11 -21.72
CA ASP A 235 29.69 0.98 -20.80
C ASP A 235 29.29 0.63 -19.35
N LEU A 236 28.11 0.05 -19.13
CA LEU A 236 27.59 -0.26 -17.78
C LEU A 236 28.60 -1.10 -16.98
N LYS A 237 29.22 -2.11 -17.60
CA LYS A 237 30.24 -2.96 -16.95
C LYS A 237 31.44 -2.18 -16.46
N ALA A 238 31.87 -1.14 -17.18
CA ALA A 238 33.00 -0.29 -16.78
C ALA A 238 32.58 0.74 -15.72
N PHE A 239 31.32 1.17 -15.75
CA PHE A 239 30.78 2.15 -14.82
C PHE A 239 30.50 1.57 -13.42
N LEU A 240 29.90 0.38 -13.33
CA LEU A 240 29.43 -0.23 -12.08
C LEU A 240 30.49 -0.28 -10.97
N PRO A 241 31.75 -0.71 -11.21
CA PRO A 241 32.79 -0.70 -10.17
C PRO A 241 33.09 0.70 -9.65
N LEU A 242 33.02 1.72 -10.49
CA LEU A 242 33.25 3.12 -10.10
C LEU A 242 32.09 3.63 -9.24
N TRP A 243 30.86 3.26 -9.60
CA TRP A 243 29.66 3.57 -8.85
C TRP A 243 29.68 2.93 -7.45
N VAL A 244 29.96 1.63 -7.35
CA VAL A 244 30.15 0.92 -6.08
C VAL A 244 31.20 1.63 -5.21
N LYS A 245 32.39 1.93 -5.79
CA LYS A 245 33.48 2.62 -5.07
C LYS A 245 33.04 4.00 -4.57
N ARG A 246 32.21 4.71 -5.34
CA ARG A 246 31.71 6.04 -4.96
C ARG A 246 30.72 5.95 -3.83
N LEU A 247 29.75 5.01 -3.90
CA LEU A 247 28.73 4.80 -2.88
C LEU A 247 29.31 4.28 -1.55
N GLN A 248 30.37 3.49 -1.59
CA GLN A 248 31.07 3.01 -0.38
C GLN A 248 31.70 4.11 0.48
N ARG A 249 31.82 5.34 -0.04
CA ARG A 249 32.33 6.49 0.73
C ARG A 249 31.28 7.08 1.68
N PHE A 250 30.02 6.81 1.46
CA PHE A 250 28.96 7.24 2.36
C PHE A 250 28.97 6.41 3.65
N ARG A 251 28.74 7.09 4.77
CA ARG A 251 28.61 6.39 6.04
C ARG A 251 27.25 5.70 6.11
N PRO A 252 27.17 4.47 6.60
CA PRO A 252 25.89 3.82 6.83
C PRO A 252 25.00 4.66 7.75
N SER A 253 23.68 4.65 7.48
CA SER A 253 22.71 5.27 8.36
C SER A 253 22.83 4.73 9.79
N LYS A 254 22.56 5.56 10.79
CA LYS A 254 22.44 5.13 12.18
C LYS A 254 21.02 4.63 12.51
N ASP A 255 20.06 4.95 11.67
CA ASP A 255 18.67 4.60 11.83
C ASP A 255 18.40 3.13 11.51
N GLU A 256 17.26 2.63 11.90
CA GLU A 256 16.82 1.27 11.58
C GLU A 256 16.65 1.07 10.06
N TRP A 257 16.22 2.11 9.36
CA TRP A 257 16.04 2.11 7.92
C TRP A 257 17.33 2.40 7.18
N GLU A 258 17.53 1.69 6.07
CA GLU A 258 18.66 1.98 5.17
C GLU A 258 18.50 3.36 4.53
N SER A 259 19.63 4.04 4.31
CA SER A 259 19.66 5.24 3.49
C SER A 259 19.51 4.92 2.01
N GLU A 260 19.18 5.92 1.19
CA GLU A 260 19.16 5.76 -0.27
C GLU A 260 20.49 5.26 -0.83
N HIS A 261 21.60 5.79 -0.32
CA HIS A 261 22.95 5.37 -0.74
C HIS A 261 23.23 3.89 -0.41
N GLU A 262 22.75 3.37 0.71
CA GLU A 262 22.88 1.94 1.05
C GLU A 262 22.04 1.08 0.10
N ARG A 263 20.84 1.53 -0.27
CA ARG A 263 19.97 0.86 -1.24
C ARG A 263 20.59 0.84 -2.63
N TRP A 264 21.12 1.98 -3.12
CA TRP A 264 21.82 2.08 -4.39
C TRP A 264 23.10 1.25 -4.43
N LEU A 265 23.84 1.20 -3.31
CA LEU A 265 25.02 0.34 -3.18
C LEU A 265 24.64 -1.14 -3.32
N ARG A 266 23.55 -1.54 -2.71
CA ARG A 266 23.04 -2.91 -2.80
C ARG A 266 22.64 -3.27 -4.24
N GLU A 267 21.91 -2.39 -4.93
CA GLU A 267 21.61 -2.54 -6.36
C GLU A 267 22.88 -2.72 -7.20
N ALA A 268 23.84 -1.80 -7.02
CA ALA A 268 25.08 -1.83 -7.79
C ALA A 268 25.93 -3.09 -7.53
N VAL A 269 26.03 -3.51 -6.28
CA VAL A 269 26.76 -4.73 -5.91
C VAL A 269 26.08 -5.97 -6.44
N PHE A 270 24.75 -6.01 -6.44
CA PHE A 270 24.02 -7.12 -7.07
C PHE A 270 24.30 -7.23 -8.57
N ARG A 271 24.39 -6.09 -9.27
CA ARG A 271 24.74 -6.05 -10.69
C ARG A 271 26.19 -6.49 -11.00
N VAL A 272 27.12 -6.27 -10.06
CA VAL A 272 28.55 -6.64 -10.24
C VAL A 272 28.82 -8.08 -9.82
N ASP A 273 28.36 -8.46 -8.63
CA ASP A 273 28.76 -9.68 -7.92
C ASP A 273 27.57 -10.65 -7.69
N GLY A 274 26.40 -10.32 -8.21
CA GLY A 274 25.21 -11.16 -8.04
C GLY A 274 24.83 -11.40 -6.59
N VAL A 275 24.29 -12.58 -6.33
CA VAL A 275 23.82 -12.99 -4.99
C VAL A 275 24.96 -13.04 -3.96
N ASP A 276 26.17 -13.43 -4.36
CA ASP A 276 27.33 -13.46 -3.45
C ASP A 276 27.67 -12.07 -2.94
N GLY A 277 27.48 -11.05 -3.75
CA GLY A 277 27.61 -9.65 -3.35
C GLY A 277 26.60 -9.24 -2.29
N LEU A 278 25.33 -9.64 -2.47
CA LEU A 278 24.26 -9.39 -1.50
C LEU A 278 24.52 -10.12 -0.18
N GLU A 279 24.96 -11.38 -0.23
CA GLU A 279 25.36 -12.11 0.97
C GLU A 279 26.44 -11.39 1.77
N ARG A 280 27.50 -10.92 1.07
CA ARG A 280 28.59 -10.18 1.72
C ARG A 280 28.08 -8.91 2.40
N ILE A 281 27.21 -8.13 1.74
CA ILE A 281 26.62 -6.93 2.33
C ILE A 281 25.74 -7.31 3.54
N ALA A 282 24.85 -8.29 3.42
CA ALA A 282 23.98 -8.73 4.49
C ALA A 282 24.76 -9.16 5.74
N ARG A 283 25.81 -9.99 5.57
CA ARG A 283 26.66 -10.46 6.68
C ARG A 283 27.48 -9.33 7.31
N LYS A 284 27.98 -8.40 6.49
CA LYS A 284 28.79 -7.27 6.96
C LYS A 284 27.96 -6.24 7.72
N THR A 285 26.80 -5.85 7.15
CA THR A 285 25.97 -4.76 7.69
C THR A 285 24.97 -5.24 8.72
N ARG A 286 24.50 -6.49 8.60
CA ARG A 286 23.39 -7.08 9.37
C ARG A 286 22.11 -6.27 9.28
N ARG A 287 21.97 -5.49 8.19
CA ARG A 287 20.77 -4.69 7.91
C ARG A 287 19.64 -5.60 7.47
N PRO A 288 18.42 -5.42 8.01
CA PRO A 288 17.26 -6.22 7.63
C PRO A 288 16.99 -6.19 6.12
N GLN A 289 17.04 -5.01 5.50
CA GLN A 289 16.79 -4.82 4.06
C GLN A 289 17.84 -5.53 3.19
N ALA A 290 19.11 -5.53 3.62
CA ALA A 290 20.16 -6.27 2.92
C ALA A 290 19.97 -7.80 3.06
N CYS A 291 19.53 -8.25 4.23
CA CYS A 291 19.20 -9.66 4.49
C CYS A 291 18.00 -10.12 3.64
N LEU A 292 16.95 -9.30 3.55
CA LEU A 292 15.78 -9.59 2.73
C LEU A 292 16.15 -9.66 1.24
N ALA A 293 16.90 -8.66 0.74
CA ALA A 293 17.31 -8.63 -0.66
C ALA A 293 18.16 -9.84 -1.05
N TRP A 294 19.03 -10.33 -0.16
CA TRP A 294 19.78 -11.57 -0.38
C TRP A 294 18.86 -12.77 -0.51
N CYS A 295 17.88 -12.91 0.39
CA CYS A 295 16.93 -14.02 0.37
C CYS A 295 16.01 -13.95 -0.87
N GLU A 296 15.53 -12.76 -1.23
CA GLU A 296 14.64 -12.53 -2.36
C GLU A 296 15.34 -12.82 -3.70
N ALA A 297 16.60 -12.40 -3.85
CA ALA A 297 17.36 -12.67 -5.07
C ALA A 297 17.53 -14.18 -5.34
N LEU A 298 17.66 -15.00 -4.31
CA LEU A 298 17.71 -16.47 -4.44
C LEU A 298 16.33 -17.06 -4.78
N ALA A 299 15.28 -16.55 -4.15
CA ALA A 299 13.91 -16.96 -4.45
C ALA A 299 13.49 -16.59 -5.88
N ASP A 300 13.84 -15.39 -6.36
CA ASP A 300 13.58 -14.94 -7.74
C ASP A 300 14.33 -15.78 -8.79
N GLN A 301 15.46 -16.41 -8.41
CA GLN A 301 16.17 -17.39 -9.25
C GLN A 301 15.57 -18.80 -9.18
N GLY A 302 14.56 -19.02 -8.34
CA GLY A 302 13.96 -20.35 -8.11
C GLY A 302 14.81 -21.29 -7.26
N ASP A 303 15.94 -20.85 -6.71
CA ASP A 303 16.77 -21.69 -5.82
C ASP A 303 16.22 -21.65 -4.38
N TRP A 304 15.09 -22.32 -4.20
CA TRP A 304 14.42 -22.42 -2.90
C TRP A 304 15.29 -23.06 -1.81
N THR A 305 16.21 -23.95 -2.20
CA THR A 305 17.13 -24.60 -1.24
C THR A 305 18.15 -23.61 -0.70
N ALA A 306 18.76 -22.81 -1.55
CA ALA A 306 19.68 -21.76 -1.13
C ALA A 306 18.92 -20.65 -0.40
N ALA A 307 17.73 -20.25 -0.89
CA ALA A 307 16.87 -19.26 -0.26
C ALA A 307 16.51 -19.65 1.18
N LEU A 308 16.14 -20.91 1.44
CA LEU A 308 15.84 -21.40 2.78
C LEU A 308 17.04 -21.27 3.71
N LYS A 309 18.24 -21.68 3.27
CA LYS A 309 19.49 -21.57 4.05
C LYS A 309 19.84 -20.09 4.32
N ALA A 310 19.68 -19.24 3.31
CA ALA A 310 19.93 -17.80 3.42
C ALA A 310 18.99 -17.14 4.44
N CYS A 311 17.69 -17.42 4.36
CA CYS A 311 16.69 -16.89 5.30
C CYS A 311 16.96 -17.35 6.75
N ASP A 312 17.31 -18.63 6.97
CA ASP A 312 17.69 -19.15 8.28
C ASP A 312 18.95 -18.46 8.82
N ALA A 313 19.93 -18.17 7.97
CA ALA A 313 21.14 -17.45 8.36
C ALA A 313 20.83 -15.97 8.64
N ALA A 314 20.08 -15.31 7.77
CA ALA A 314 19.70 -13.91 7.89
C ALA A 314 18.86 -13.64 9.15
N ALA A 315 17.90 -14.52 9.48
CA ALA A 315 17.09 -14.42 10.69
C ALA A 315 17.91 -14.46 12.00
N ARG A 316 19.13 -15.04 11.97
CA ARG A 316 20.05 -15.02 13.12
C ARG A 316 20.86 -13.73 13.20
N LEU A 317 21.06 -13.04 12.07
CA LEU A 317 21.80 -11.77 12.00
C LEU A 317 20.98 -10.58 12.48
N VAL A 318 19.66 -10.62 12.24
CA VAL A 318 18.74 -9.52 12.53
C VAL A 318 18.20 -9.64 13.96
N ARG A 319 18.30 -8.54 14.73
CA ARG A 319 17.88 -8.50 16.14
C ARG A 319 16.43 -8.07 16.32
N GLN A 320 15.93 -7.18 15.48
CA GLN A 320 14.57 -6.63 15.54
C GLN A 320 13.54 -7.73 15.24
N SER A 321 12.58 -7.92 16.14
CA SER A 321 11.63 -9.04 16.08
C SER A 321 10.75 -9.02 14.82
N HIS A 322 10.29 -7.84 14.39
CA HIS A 322 9.44 -7.73 13.21
C HIS A 322 10.19 -8.08 11.92
N TRP A 323 11.42 -7.58 11.71
CA TRP A 323 12.26 -7.97 10.57
C TRP A 323 12.68 -9.42 10.59
N ARG A 324 12.98 -9.93 11.80
CA ARG A 324 13.27 -11.34 11.96
C ARG A 324 12.08 -12.21 11.57
N SER A 325 10.86 -11.81 11.91
CA SER A 325 9.66 -12.55 11.53
C SER A 325 9.43 -12.55 10.03
N GLU A 326 9.74 -11.45 9.33
CA GLU A 326 9.69 -11.38 7.86
C GLU A 326 10.65 -12.41 7.22
N LEU A 327 11.88 -12.50 7.73
CA LEU A 327 12.84 -13.49 7.26
C LEU A 327 12.39 -14.93 7.56
N LEU A 328 11.73 -15.15 8.70
CA LEU A 328 11.13 -16.46 9.02
C LEU A 328 9.93 -16.79 8.14
N ASP A 329 9.12 -15.80 7.73
CA ASP A 329 8.06 -16.01 6.74
C ASP A 329 8.66 -16.38 5.36
N ARG A 330 9.75 -15.75 4.93
CA ARG A 330 10.47 -16.13 3.71
C ARG A 330 11.05 -17.56 3.81
N ALA A 331 11.57 -17.94 4.99
CA ALA A 331 12.02 -19.30 5.25
C ALA A 331 10.88 -20.32 5.20
N ALA A 332 9.70 -19.95 5.72
CA ALA A 332 8.51 -20.77 5.64
C ALA A 332 8.00 -20.90 4.20
N LEU A 333 8.04 -19.81 3.41
CA LEU A 333 7.72 -19.85 1.99
C LEU A 333 8.64 -20.81 1.23
N ALA A 334 9.95 -20.69 1.41
CA ALA A 334 10.90 -21.61 0.77
C ALA A 334 10.68 -23.08 1.20
N ALA A 335 10.31 -23.29 2.47
CA ALA A 335 9.95 -24.63 2.95
C ALA A 335 8.65 -25.17 2.33
N GLN A 336 7.66 -24.29 2.09
CA GLN A 336 6.41 -24.60 1.39
C GLN A 336 6.70 -25.03 -0.05
N GLU A 337 7.48 -24.24 -0.80
CA GLU A 337 7.83 -24.52 -2.19
C GLU A 337 8.65 -25.83 -2.33
N LEU A 338 9.43 -26.18 -1.31
CA LEU A 338 10.19 -27.42 -1.24
C LEU A 338 9.39 -28.62 -0.69
N GLY A 339 8.12 -28.44 -0.28
CA GLY A 339 7.32 -29.48 0.35
C GLY A 339 7.93 -30.04 1.65
N ARG A 340 8.60 -29.18 2.44
CA ARG A 340 9.34 -29.61 3.64
C ARG A 340 8.41 -30.00 4.80
N PRO A 341 8.69 -31.12 5.51
CA PRO A 341 7.88 -31.56 6.64
C PRO A 341 8.02 -30.65 7.88
N ASP A 342 9.03 -29.78 7.93
CA ASP A 342 9.26 -28.85 9.02
C ASP A 342 8.51 -27.50 8.86
N LEU A 343 7.69 -27.34 7.81
CA LEU A 343 6.87 -26.14 7.58
C LEU A 343 6.03 -25.72 8.80
N PRO A 344 5.32 -26.61 9.54
CA PRO A 344 4.53 -26.20 10.71
C PRO A 344 5.39 -25.57 11.81
N LYS A 345 6.61 -26.07 12.03
CA LYS A 345 7.54 -25.53 13.01
C LYS A 345 8.06 -24.15 12.61
N ARG A 346 8.25 -23.92 11.31
CA ARG A 346 8.70 -22.63 10.77
C ARG A 346 7.62 -21.56 10.90
N LEU A 347 6.36 -21.90 10.58
CA LEU A 347 5.22 -21.00 10.77
C LEU A 347 5.00 -20.66 12.25
N GLU A 348 5.15 -21.63 13.17
CA GLU A 348 5.13 -21.35 14.61
C GLU A 348 6.26 -20.39 15.01
N ALA A 349 7.47 -20.58 14.49
CA ALA A 349 8.61 -19.73 14.80
C ALA A 349 8.42 -18.29 14.30
N ALA A 350 7.84 -18.10 13.11
CA ALA A 350 7.52 -16.79 12.55
C ALA A 350 6.47 -16.07 13.41
N TRP A 351 5.39 -16.75 13.79
CA TRP A 351 4.39 -16.20 14.69
C TRP A 351 4.96 -15.83 16.06
N ARG A 352 5.79 -16.67 16.63
CA ARG A 352 6.42 -16.39 17.94
C ARG A 352 7.39 -15.22 17.92
N ALA A 353 8.02 -14.95 16.79
CA ALA A 353 8.93 -13.82 16.64
C ALA A 353 8.17 -12.47 16.61
N ALA A 354 7.04 -12.41 15.90
CA ALA A 354 6.13 -11.27 15.91
C ALA A 354 4.68 -11.75 15.67
N PRO A 355 3.90 -11.89 16.75
CA PRO A 355 2.54 -12.42 16.68
C PRO A 355 1.59 -11.50 15.89
N THR A 356 1.18 -11.94 14.69
CA THR A 356 0.10 -11.33 13.89
C THR A 356 -1.02 -12.35 13.69
N LEU A 357 -2.23 -11.87 13.34
CA LEU A 357 -3.35 -12.76 13.08
C LEU A 357 -3.08 -13.66 11.86
N THR A 358 -2.54 -13.10 10.80
CA THR A 358 -2.18 -13.82 9.56
C THR A 358 -1.19 -14.96 9.83
N ARG A 359 -0.10 -14.70 10.57
CA ARG A 359 0.87 -15.75 10.95
C ARG A 359 0.24 -16.81 11.84
N LEU A 360 -0.66 -16.41 12.75
CA LEU A 360 -1.40 -17.35 13.58
C LEU A 360 -2.25 -18.30 12.74
N LEU A 361 -3.01 -17.77 11.78
CA LEU A 361 -3.86 -18.55 10.88
C LEU A 361 -3.05 -19.54 10.04
N ARG A 362 -1.94 -19.10 9.45
CA ARG A 362 -1.02 -19.94 8.69
C ARG A 362 -0.52 -21.14 9.52
N TRP A 363 -0.12 -20.87 10.77
CA TRP A 363 0.33 -21.94 11.66
C TRP A 363 -0.79 -22.87 12.10
N LEU A 364 -1.96 -22.34 12.47
CA LEU A 364 -3.09 -23.16 12.93
C LEU A 364 -3.55 -24.15 11.84
N ALA A 365 -3.67 -23.71 10.59
CA ALA A 365 -4.29 -24.46 9.51
C ALA A 365 -3.31 -25.25 8.62
N VAL A 366 -1.99 -25.20 8.86
CA VAL A 366 -1.00 -25.82 7.97
C VAL A 366 -1.16 -27.35 7.80
N ASP A 367 -1.71 -28.04 8.78
CA ASP A 367 -2.01 -29.48 8.74
C ASP A 367 -3.48 -29.77 8.37
N GLY A 368 -4.16 -28.77 7.77
CA GLY A 368 -5.59 -28.86 7.43
C GLY A 368 -6.48 -28.13 8.42
N HIS A 369 -7.81 -28.32 8.25
CA HIS A 369 -8.85 -27.67 9.07
C HIS A 369 -9.47 -28.62 10.10
N GLU A 370 -8.81 -29.72 10.44
CA GLU A 370 -9.28 -30.66 11.44
C GLU A 370 -9.26 -30.05 12.85
N GLN A 371 -10.29 -30.35 13.62
CA GLN A 371 -10.51 -29.75 14.94
C GLN A 371 -9.38 -30.04 15.92
N GLU A 372 -8.92 -31.28 16.04
CA GLU A 372 -7.99 -31.68 17.10
C GLU A 372 -6.59 -31.07 16.98
N PRO A 373 -5.96 -31.05 15.78
CA PRO A 373 -4.72 -30.31 15.57
C PRO A 373 -4.86 -28.81 15.84
N ILE A 374 -5.97 -28.19 15.42
CA ILE A 374 -6.25 -26.77 15.64
C ILE A 374 -6.34 -26.45 17.13
N ARG A 375 -7.11 -27.21 17.90
CA ARG A 375 -7.27 -27.01 19.36
C ARG A 375 -5.96 -27.15 20.11
N THR A 376 -5.17 -28.15 19.76
CA THR A 376 -3.85 -28.37 20.38
C THR A 376 -2.91 -27.18 20.12
N LYS A 377 -2.88 -26.68 18.88
CA LYS A 377 -2.09 -25.49 18.53
C LYS A 377 -2.65 -24.23 19.19
N ALA A 378 -3.98 -24.06 19.22
CA ALA A 378 -4.66 -22.93 19.84
C ALA A 378 -4.35 -22.82 21.34
N ALA A 379 -4.35 -23.94 22.07
CA ALA A 379 -3.98 -23.96 23.49
C ALA A 379 -2.53 -23.49 23.72
N ARG A 380 -1.58 -23.99 22.90
CA ARG A 380 -0.19 -23.51 22.94
C ARG A 380 -0.06 -22.04 22.59
N ALA A 381 -0.80 -21.58 21.59
CA ALA A 381 -0.80 -20.20 21.18
C ALA A 381 -1.35 -19.29 22.27
N LEU A 382 -2.49 -19.62 22.86
CA LEU A 382 -3.12 -18.80 23.91
C LEU A 382 -2.21 -18.60 25.12
N ALA A 383 -1.48 -19.63 25.52
CA ALA A 383 -0.53 -19.55 26.65
C ALA A 383 0.64 -18.57 26.40
N ARG A 384 0.89 -18.20 25.14
CA ARG A 384 2.04 -17.35 24.72
C ARG A 384 1.62 -16.06 24.03
N CYS A 385 0.35 -15.91 23.72
CA CYS A 385 -0.18 -14.76 23.01
C CYS A 385 -0.03 -13.48 23.85
N PRO A 386 0.45 -12.37 23.27
CA PRO A 386 0.53 -11.09 23.97
C PRO A 386 -0.85 -10.67 24.49
N LYS A 387 -0.91 -10.17 25.73
CA LYS A 387 -2.18 -9.72 26.35
C LYS A 387 -2.87 -8.60 25.57
N THR A 388 -2.11 -7.83 24.78
CA THR A 388 -2.60 -6.75 23.93
C THR A 388 -3.20 -7.24 22.62
N ALA A 389 -2.96 -8.48 22.20
CA ALA A 389 -3.42 -9.04 20.94
C ALA A 389 -4.87 -9.55 21.03
N ALA A 390 -5.81 -8.66 21.33
CA ALA A 390 -7.22 -9.00 21.62
C ALA A 390 -7.88 -9.84 20.51
N ARG A 391 -7.62 -9.54 19.23
CA ARG A 391 -8.13 -10.29 18.07
C ARG A 391 -7.69 -11.74 18.09
N GLN A 392 -6.38 -11.99 18.30
CA GLN A 392 -5.81 -13.33 18.36
C GLN A 392 -6.35 -14.10 19.59
N ILE A 393 -6.34 -13.45 20.76
CA ILE A 393 -6.86 -14.05 22.00
C ILE A 393 -8.34 -14.46 21.82
N GLY A 394 -9.15 -13.60 21.21
CA GLY A 394 -10.55 -13.87 20.95
C GLY A 394 -10.76 -15.09 20.05
N LEU A 395 -10.05 -15.14 18.91
CA LEU A 395 -10.08 -16.30 18.01
C LEU A 395 -9.64 -17.59 18.73
N LEU A 396 -8.53 -17.54 19.46
CA LEU A 396 -7.99 -18.69 20.18
C LEU A 396 -8.97 -19.20 21.25
N ARG A 397 -9.64 -18.31 21.99
CA ARG A 397 -10.68 -18.68 22.95
C ARG A 397 -11.86 -19.37 22.29
N VAL A 398 -12.34 -18.84 21.16
CA VAL A 398 -13.40 -19.49 20.38
C VAL A 398 -13.00 -20.89 19.94
N LEU A 399 -11.79 -21.06 19.37
CA LEU A 399 -11.29 -22.36 18.92
C LEU A 399 -11.16 -23.37 20.07
N LEU A 400 -10.99 -22.89 21.31
CA LEU A 400 -10.94 -23.72 22.52
C LEU A 400 -12.32 -23.93 23.17
N GLY A 401 -13.38 -23.30 22.65
CA GLY A 401 -14.74 -23.38 23.17
C GLY A 401 -15.08 -22.35 24.27
N ASP A 402 -14.14 -21.45 24.62
CA ASP A 402 -14.38 -20.35 25.58
C ASP A 402 -15.06 -19.15 24.89
N VAL A 403 -16.30 -19.35 24.44
CA VAL A 403 -17.09 -18.32 23.75
C VAL A 403 -17.41 -17.15 24.69
N THR A 404 -17.67 -17.41 25.97
CA THR A 404 -17.95 -16.36 26.96
C THR A 404 -16.75 -15.43 27.15
N GLY A 405 -15.54 -16.00 27.25
CA GLY A 405 -14.32 -15.21 27.34
C GLY A 405 -14.03 -14.39 26.09
N ALA A 406 -14.38 -14.93 24.91
CA ALA A 406 -14.28 -14.19 23.65
C ALA A 406 -15.31 -13.04 23.58
N ALA A 407 -16.56 -13.29 23.99
CA ALA A 407 -17.61 -12.27 24.08
C ALA A 407 -17.22 -11.11 25.01
N ALA A 408 -16.60 -11.40 26.15
CA ALA A 408 -16.11 -10.39 27.08
C ALA A 408 -15.03 -9.46 26.47
N LEU A 409 -14.23 -9.92 25.49
CA LEU A 409 -13.29 -9.08 24.76
C LEU A 409 -14.02 -8.13 23.80
N LEU A 410 -15.04 -8.61 23.09
CA LEU A 410 -15.85 -7.76 22.21
C LEU A 410 -16.60 -6.69 23.01
N SER A 411 -17.21 -7.03 24.14
CA SER A 411 -17.92 -6.06 25.01
C SER A 411 -17.03 -4.93 25.49
N LYS A 412 -15.72 -5.17 25.64
CA LYS A 412 -14.73 -4.18 26.07
C LYS A 412 -14.16 -3.36 24.90
N SER A 413 -14.45 -3.73 23.65
CA SER A 413 -13.95 -3.00 22.49
C SER A 413 -14.48 -1.55 22.46
N PRO A 414 -13.69 -0.58 21.91
CA PRO A 414 -14.14 0.80 21.79
C PRO A 414 -15.27 0.92 20.74
N GLY A 415 -16.14 1.92 20.89
CA GLY A 415 -17.19 2.20 19.91
C GLY A 415 -16.68 2.91 18.64
N LEU A 416 -15.53 3.58 18.74
CA LEU A 416 -14.86 4.27 17.64
C LEU A 416 -13.58 3.52 17.25
N GLY A 417 -13.00 3.92 16.12
CA GLY A 417 -11.74 3.33 15.65
C GLY A 417 -11.92 2.09 14.77
N TRP A 418 -13.15 1.78 14.34
CA TRP A 418 -13.41 0.70 13.37
C TRP A 418 -12.80 0.96 11.97
N SER A 419 -12.27 2.15 11.71
CA SER A 419 -11.41 2.40 10.55
C SER A 419 -9.99 1.84 10.71
N ASN A 420 -9.60 1.49 11.95
CA ASN A 420 -8.33 0.83 12.22
C ASN A 420 -8.49 -0.69 11.97
N PRO A 421 -7.70 -1.28 11.07
CA PRO A 421 -7.73 -2.73 10.80
C PRO A 421 -7.50 -3.59 12.06
N ASP A 422 -6.82 -3.07 13.08
CA ASP A 422 -6.53 -3.78 14.32
C ASP A 422 -7.67 -3.74 15.35
N HIS A 423 -8.79 -3.07 15.03
CA HIS A 423 -9.91 -3.00 15.96
C HIS A 423 -10.50 -4.40 16.23
N PRO A 424 -10.65 -4.82 17.51
CA PRO A 424 -11.09 -6.19 17.86
C PRO A 424 -12.43 -6.57 17.24
N GLY A 425 -13.32 -5.60 17.03
CA GLY A 425 -14.65 -5.80 16.47
C GLY A 425 -14.64 -6.43 15.08
N HIS A 426 -13.68 -6.11 14.21
CA HIS A 426 -13.58 -6.68 12.86
C HIS A 426 -13.43 -8.21 12.84
N THR A 427 -12.79 -8.78 13.85
CA THR A 427 -12.66 -10.24 13.96
C THR A 427 -13.75 -10.82 14.87
N MET A 428 -13.96 -10.19 16.02
CA MET A 428 -14.80 -10.79 17.07
C MET A 428 -16.29 -10.73 16.76
N PHE A 429 -16.77 -9.64 16.17
CA PHE A 429 -18.20 -9.50 15.87
C PHE A 429 -18.66 -10.52 14.81
N PRO A 430 -18.06 -10.60 13.60
CA PRO A 430 -18.47 -11.59 12.61
C PRO A 430 -18.21 -13.03 13.08
N LEU A 431 -17.18 -13.26 13.91
CA LEU A 431 -16.91 -14.57 14.48
C LEU A 431 -18.05 -15.05 15.40
N LEU A 432 -18.51 -14.20 16.32
CA LEU A 432 -19.65 -14.54 17.19
C LEU A 432 -20.96 -14.66 16.39
N ALA A 433 -21.17 -13.79 15.40
CA ALA A 433 -22.31 -13.89 14.49
C ALA A 433 -22.34 -15.25 13.77
N MET A 434 -21.19 -15.71 13.24
CA MET A 434 -21.06 -17.01 12.58
C MET A 434 -21.37 -18.19 13.52
N LEU A 435 -20.96 -18.11 14.78
CA LEU A 435 -21.25 -19.15 15.77
C LEU A 435 -22.74 -19.21 16.10
N LEU A 436 -23.41 -18.07 16.27
CA LEU A 436 -24.81 -17.96 16.62
C LEU A 436 -25.76 -18.37 15.48
N SER A 437 -25.41 -18.00 14.24
CA SER A 437 -26.21 -18.23 13.03
C SER A 437 -26.02 -19.60 12.37
N ASN A 438 -25.42 -20.55 13.06
CA ASN A 438 -25.09 -21.86 12.48
C ASN A 438 -24.19 -21.81 11.22
N GLY A 439 -23.34 -20.80 11.12
CA GLY A 439 -22.37 -20.63 10.03
C GLY A 439 -22.87 -19.76 8.89
N THR A 440 -24.13 -19.30 8.94
CA THR A 440 -24.69 -18.40 7.91
C THR A 440 -24.68 -16.97 8.43
N ILE A 441 -23.82 -16.14 7.85
CA ILE A 441 -23.78 -14.68 8.10
C ILE A 441 -23.81 -13.96 6.77
N GLY A 442 -24.20 -12.67 6.76
CA GLY A 442 -24.23 -11.88 5.53
C GLY A 442 -22.82 -11.72 4.90
N ASP A 443 -22.76 -11.64 3.57
CA ASP A 443 -21.52 -11.58 2.79
C ASP A 443 -20.57 -10.46 3.24
N THR A 444 -21.12 -9.33 3.66
CA THR A 444 -20.33 -8.20 4.17
C THR A 444 -19.51 -8.59 5.40
N LEU A 445 -20.12 -9.31 6.37
CA LEU A 445 -19.40 -9.76 7.57
C LEU A 445 -18.41 -10.87 7.26
N VAL A 446 -18.70 -11.74 6.29
CA VAL A 446 -17.74 -12.75 5.79
C VAL A 446 -16.53 -12.05 5.19
N THR A 447 -16.75 -11.07 4.31
CA THR A 447 -15.68 -10.30 3.67
C THR A 447 -14.84 -9.55 4.70
N GLU A 448 -15.48 -8.94 5.71
CA GLU A 448 -14.78 -8.27 6.82
C GLU A 448 -13.91 -9.24 7.61
N LEU A 449 -14.43 -10.42 7.94
CA LEU A 449 -13.68 -11.44 8.68
C LEU A 449 -12.48 -11.95 7.88
N GLU A 450 -12.66 -12.26 6.59
CA GLU A 450 -11.55 -12.71 5.72
C GLU A 450 -10.50 -11.63 5.52
N ALA A 451 -10.90 -10.36 5.41
CA ALA A 451 -9.96 -9.24 5.30
C ALA A 451 -9.04 -9.15 6.52
N THR A 452 -9.52 -9.54 7.73
CA THR A 452 -8.68 -9.51 8.93
C THR A 452 -7.57 -10.57 8.94
N GLY A 453 -7.73 -11.63 8.18
CA GLY A 453 -6.76 -12.73 8.04
C GLY A 453 -5.71 -12.49 6.95
N ARG A 454 -5.92 -11.51 6.07
CA ARG A 454 -5.01 -11.22 4.95
C ARG A 454 -3.71 -10.57 5.43
N ASP A 455 -2.65 -10.79 4.66
CA ASP A 455 -1.40 -10.07 4.85
C ASP A 455 -1.57 -8.64 4.36
N PRO A 456 -1.31 -7.61 5.18
CA PRO A 456 -1.39 -6.22 4.73
C PRO A 456 -0.52 -5.95 3.49
N LEU A 457 0.64 -6.59 3.37
CA LEU A 457 1.54 -6.43 2.22
C LEU A 457 0.94 -7.01 0.93
N GLU A 458 0.13 -8.08 1.02
CA GLU A 458 -0.56 -8.64 -0.15
C GLU A 458 -1.62 -7.68 -0.73
N SER A 459 -2.16 -6.79 0.10
CA SER A 459 -3.15 -5.79 -0.32
C SER A 459 -2.55 -4.66 -1.15
N PHE A 460 -1.23 -4.44 -1.04
CA PHE A 460 -0.48 -3.41 -1.76
C PHE A 460 0.40 -3.99 -2.88
N ALA A 461 0.38 -5.33 -3.08
CA ALA A 461 1.17 -5.95 -4.15
C ALA A 461 0.74 -5.39 -5.51
N MET A 462 1.72 -4.78 -6.21
CA MET A 462 1.55 -4.37 -7.60
C MET A 462 1.35 -5.61 -8.49
N THR A 463 0.79 -5.42 -9.67
CA THR A 463 0.48 -6.51 -10.63
C THR A 463 1.69 -7.40 -10.94
N GLU A 464 2.90 -6.84 -10.91
CA GLU A 464 4.16 -7.59 -11.11
C GLU A 464 4.42 -8.62 -10.01
N ASP A 465 3.93 -8.39 -8.78
CA ASP A 465 4.09 -9.31 -7.65
C ASP A 465 2.97 -10.37 -7.58
N ALA A 466 1.94 -10.26 -8.41
CA ALA A 466 0.81 -11.18 -8.39
C ALA A 466 1.23 -12.63 -8.73
N HIS A 467 2.25 -12.79 -9.57
CA HIS A 467 2.77 -14.10 -10.02
C HIS A 467 3.84 -14.69 -9.10
N LYS A 468 4.34 -13.93 -8.11
CA LYS A 468 5.34 -14.46 -7.18
C LYS A 468 4.70 -15.45 -6.21
N PRO A 469 5.39 -16.56 -5.88
CA PRO A 469 4.93 -17.50 -4.86
C PRO A 469 4.69 -16.80 -3.53
N LYS A 470 3.59 -17.16 -2.87
CA LYS A 470 3.16 -16.58 -1.58
C LYS A 470 2.90 -17.69 -0.57
N LEU A 471 3.10 -17.38 0.71
CA LEU A 471 2.66 -18.27 1.76
C LEU A 471 1.15 -18.45 1.70
N LEU A 472 0.69 -19.70 1.72
CA LEU A 472 -0.73 -20.01 1.77
C LEU A 472 -1.35 -19.44 3.04
N THR A 473 -2.24 -18.47 2.88
CA THR A 473 -3.02 -17.91 3.99
C THR A 473 -4.40 -18.55 3.96
N PRO A 474 -4.76 -19.35 4.99
CA PRO A 474 -6.03 -20.08 4.99
C PRO A 474 -7.20 -19.13 5.18
N SER A 475 -8.38 -19.52 4.66
CA SER A 475 -9.65 -18.88 4.97
C SER A 475 -9.95 -19.00 6.45
N ILE A 476 -10.16 -17.87 7.13
CA ILE A 476 -10.53 -17.85 8.54
C ILE A 476 -11.92 -18.45 8.74
N VAL A 477 -12.82 -18.29 7.79
CA VAL A 477 -14.16 -18.88 7.79
C VAL A 477 -14.06 -20.40 7.75
N ALA A 478 -13.26 -20.97 6.85
CA ALA A 478 -13.04 -22.41 6.74
C ALA A 478 -12.42 -22.99 8.04
N LEU A 479 -11.45 -22.28 8.62
CA LEU A 479 -10.84 -22.66 9.89
C LEU A 479 -11.87 -22.77 11.02
N ILE A 480 -12.76 -21.78 11.14
CA ILE A 480 -13.79 -21.75 12.18
C ILE A 480 -14.86 -22.80 11.93
N GLN A 481 -15.28 -22.98 10.69
CA GLN A 481 -16.25 -24.01 10.31
C GLN A 481 -15.71 -25.42 10.61
N GLY A 482 -14.44 -25.68 10.30
CA GLY A 482 -13.77 -26.93 10.63
C GLY A 482 -13.65 -27.18 12.14
N ALA A 483 -13.40 -26.15 12.93
CA ALA A 483 -13.28 -26.25 14.38
C ALA A 483 -14.65 -26.33 15.10
N ARG A 484 -15.74 -25.91 14.45
CA ARG A 484 -17.06 -25.74 15.04
C ARG A 484 -17.65 -26.98 15.73
N PRO A 485 -17.53 -28.23 15.21
CA PRO A 485 -18.08 -29.40 15.87
C PRO A 485 -17.63 -29.58 17.33
N GLY A 486 -16.48 -29.02 17.70
CA GLY A 486 -15.95 -29.02 19.07
C GLY A 486 -16.31 -27.81 19.91
N ILE A 487 -17.10 -26.86 19.37
CA ILE A 487 -17.48 -25.64 20.07
C ILE A 487 -18.92 -25.82 20.59
N THR A 488 -19.06 -26.12 21.87
CA THR A 488 -20.39 -26.26 22.50
C THR A 488 -20.94 -24.88 22.85
N LEU A 489 -22.02 -24.48 22.18
CA LEU A 489 -22.76 -23.26 22.50
C LEU A 489 -23.85 -23.56 23.52
N THR A 490 -23.50 -23.47 24.79
CA THR A 490 -24.52 -23.50 25.88
C THR A 490 -25.39 -22.24 25.82
N ASP A 491 -26.55 -22.27 26.44
CA ASP A 491 -27.43 -21.10 26.52
C ASP A 491 -26.77 -19.88 27.16
N PRO A 492 -26.02 -19.98 28.26
CA PRO A 492 -25.27 -18.85 28.79
C PRO A 492 -24.21 -18.31 27.82
N ALA A 493 -23.55 -19.18 27.03
CA ALA A 493 -22.56 -18.73 26.05
C ALA A 493 -23.23 -18.01 24.86
N ARG A 494 -24.42 -18.45 24.42
CA ARG A 494 -25.24 -17.77 23.41
C ARG A 494 -25.67 -16.37 23.89
N ASP A 495 -26.14 -16.28 25.13
CA ASP A 495 -26.54 -15.01 25.73
C ASP A 495 -25.32 -14.05 25.84
N ALA A 496 -24.21 -14.51 26.36
CA ALA A 496 -23.00 -13.72 26.47
C ALA A 496 -22.53 -13.21 25.09
N ALA A 497 -22.60 -14.04 24.05
CA ALA A 497 -22.21 -13.66 22.69
C ALA A 497 -23.13 -12.57 22.12
N ILE A 498 -24.45 -12.75 22.21
CA ILE A 498 -25.41 -11.77 21.67
C ILE A 498 -25.40 -10.45 22.46
N ASP A 499 -25.23 -10.50 23.79
CA ASP A 499 -25.08 -9.29 24.60
C ASP A 499 -23.80 -8.53 24.26
N ALA A 500 -22.71 -9.23 24.01
CA ALA A 500 -21.47 -8.61 23.57
C ALA A 500 -21.60 -7.93 22.20
N MET A 501 -22.27 -8.58 21.25
CA MET A 501 -22.55 -8.00 19.93
C MET A 501 -23.44 -6.76 20.07
N ARG A 502 -24.50 -6.81 20.88
CA ARG A 502 -25.40 -5.68 21.16
C ARG A 502 -24.62 -4.50 21.75
N ILE A 503 -23.83 -4.73 22.80
CA ILE A 503 -22.99 -3.69 23.43
C ILE A 503 -22.03 -3.06 22.41
N ALA A 504 -21.41 -3.85 21.55
CA ALA A 504 -20.51 -3.34 20.51
C ALA A 504 -21.27 -2.49 19.48
N ALA A 505 -22.46 -2.94 19.05
CA ALA A 505 -23.33 -2.19 18.13
C ALA A 505 -23.79 -0.85 18.75
N GLU A 506 -24.24 -0.85 20.00
CA GLU A 506 -24.66 0.35 20.75
C GLU A 506 -23.51 1.36 20.85
N LYS A 507 -22.33 0.93 21.29
CA LYS A 507 -21.13 1.78 21.35
C LYS A 507 -20.74 2.36 19.98
N ARG A 508 -20.88 1.57 18.91
CA ARG A 508 -20.60 2.04 17.55
C ARG A 508 -21.63 3.08 17.13
N LEU A 509 -22.92 2.84 17.38
CA LEU A 509 -24.01 3.79 17.11
C LEU A 509 -23.76 5.13 17.81
N ASP A 510 -23.52 5.10 19.12
CA ASP A 510 -23.27 6.31 19.90
C ASP A 510 -22.09 7.11 19.34
N GLY A 511 -21.00 6.43 19.01
CA GLY A 511 -19.83 7.06 18.44
C GLY A 511 -20.03 7.67 17.05
N ILE A 512 -20.89 7.07 16.22
CA ILE A 512 -21.15 7.51 14.84
C ILE A 512 -22.26 8.57 14.80
N LEU A 513 -23.40 8.30 15.43
CA LEU A 513 -24.57 9.17 15.36
C LEU A 513 -24.38 10.42 16.22
N GLY A 514 -23.72 10.30 17.39
CA GLY A 514 -23.35 11.44 18.24
C GLY A 514 -22.43 12.44 17.53
N ASN A 515 -21.57 11.97 16.63
CA ASN A 515 -20.63 12.80 15.87
C ASN A 515 -21.06 13.05 14.41
N SER A 516 -22.28 12.72 14.03
CA SER A 516 -22.85 12.91 12.67
C SER A 516 -21.99 12.34 11.53
N ARG A 517 -21.28 11.23 11.72
CA ARG A 517 -20.37 10.59 10.76
C ARG A 517 -21.15 9.74 9.73
N ARG A 518 -21.85 10.39 8.80
CA ARG A 518 -22.80 9.76 7.87
C ARG A 518 -22.22 8.62 7.04
N GLN A 519 -20.96 8.72 6.61
CA GLN A 519 -20.28 7.68 5.81
C GLN A 519 -20.16 6.32 6.50
N HIS A 520 -20.43 6.24 7.81
CA HIS A 520 -20.34 5.01 8.58
C HIS A 520 -21.71 4.47 9.06
N TYR A 521 -22.82 5.10 8.63
CA TYR A 521 -24.16 4.69 9.06
C TYR A 521 -24.50 3.28 8.60
N GLY A 522 -24.10 2.89 7.37
CA GLY A 522 -24.33 1.54 6.84
C GLY A 522 -23.68 0.45 7.71
N HIS A 523 -22.43 0.66 8.12
CA HIS A 523 -21.75 -0.31 9.00
C HIS A 523 -22.43 -0.41 10.38
N ALA A 524 -22.83 0.71 10.99
CA ALA A 524 -23.53 0.67 12.27
C ALA A 524 -24.89 -0.04 12.16
N ALA A 525 -25.63 0.21 11.08
CA ALA A 525 -26.87 -0.46 10.75
C ALA A 525 -26.69 -1.98 10.56
N LEU A 526 -25.64 -2.39 9.87
CA LEU A 526 -25.28 -3.80 9.68
C LEU A 526 -25.07 -4.52 11.03
N LEU A 527 -24.35 -3.90 11.96
CA LEU A 527 -24.13 -4.50 13.29
C LEU A 527 -25.45 -4.71 14.04
N VAL A 528 -26.36 -3.71 14.00
CA VAL A 528 -27.69 -3.83 14.64
C VAL A 528 -28.51 -4.94 13.99
N ALA A 529 -28.62 -4.94 12.67
CA ALA A 529 -29.37 -5.94 11.91
C ALA A 529 -28.82 -7.36 12.16
N SER A 530 -27.49 -7.50 12.23
CA SER A 530 -26.82 -8.77 12.53
C SER A 530 -27.14 -9.28 13.93
N CYS A 531 -27.27 -8.40 14.94
CA CYS A 531 -27.71 -8.82 16.28
C CYS A 531 -29.12 -9.44 16.25
N VAL A 532 -30.02 -8.86 15.45
CA VAL A 532 -31.38 -9.40 15.32
C VAL A 532 -31.39 -10.72 14.55
N ALA A 533 -30.66 -10.77 13.41
CA ALA A 533 -30.57 -11.98 12.58
C ALA A 533 -29.95 -13.17 13.31
N CYS A 534 -28.97 -12.93 14.19
CA CYS A 534 -28.27 -13.98 14.95
C CYS A 534 -28.91 -14.25 16.33
N ALA A 535 -30.06 -13.64 16.63
CA ALA A 535 -30.72 -13.77 17.93
C ALA A 535 -31.12 -15.22 18.23
N PRO A 536 -30.78 -15.77 19.41
CA PRO A 536 -31.38 -17.04 19.86
C PRO A 536 -32.91 -16.92 19.92
N ASN A 537 -33.63 -17.98 19.54
CA ASN A 537 -35.10 -17.96 19.44
C ASN A 537 -35.79 -17.36 20.68
N ARG A 538 -35.31 -17.65 21.89
CA ARG A 538 -35.86 -17.13 23.15
C ARG A 538 -35.64 -15.61 23.33
N ARG A 539 -34.70 -15.01 22.60
CA ARG A 539 -34.39 -13.57 22.69
C ARG A 539 -34.76 -12.80 21.42
N ALA A 540 -35.27 -13.47 20.39
CA ALA A 540 -35.58 -12.84 19.11
C ALA A 540 -36.53 -11.65 19.25
N SER A 541 -37.63 -11.79 20.05
CA SER A 541 -38.58 -10.69 20.30
C SER A 541 -37.98 -9.53 21.11
N GLU A 542 -37.04 -9.80 21.99
CA GLU A 542 -36.32 -8.77 22.75
C GLU A 542 -35.42 -7.93 21.82
N LEU A 543 -34.61 -8.58 21.00
CA LEU A 543 -33.69 -7.90 20.09
C LEU A 543 -34.42 -7.17 18.95
N LEU A 544 -35.54 -7.71 18.49
CA LEU A 544 -36.38 -7.03 17.52
C LEU A 544 -36.98 -5.74 18.11
N ARG A 545 -37.48 -5.78 19.37
CA ARG A 545 -37.93 -4.56 20.07
C ARG A 545 -36.77 -3.56 20.24
N TRP A 546 -35.61 -4.01 20.69
CA TRP A 546 -34.44 -3.16 20.83
C TRP A 546 -34.09 -2.46 19.53
N ALA A 547 -34.06 -3.15 18.38
CA ALA A 547 -33.78 -2.54 17.07
C ALA A 547 -34.88 -1.52 16.66
N THR A 548 -36.15 -1.82 16.99
CA THR A 548 -37.28 -0.91 16.76
C THR A 548 -37.17 0.34 17.64
N ASP A 549 -36.80 0.20 18.91
CA ASP A 549 -36.60 1.30 19.85
C ASP A 549 -35.44 2.20 19.38
N LEU A 550 -34.33 1.62 18.90
CA LEU A 550 -33.22 2.38 18.30
C LEU A 550 -33.68 3.18 17.06
N ARG A 551 -34.47 2.57 16.19
CA ARG A 551 -35.05 3.25 15.03
C ARG A 551 -35.94 4.44 15.44
N GLN A 552 -36.70 4.29 16.50
CA GLN A 552 -37.54 5.35 17.07
C GLN A 552 -36.70 6.41 17.78
N GLN A 553 -35.72 6.04 18.57
CA GLN A 553 -34.78 6.95 19.23
C GLN A 553 -34.09 7.89 18.24
N TYR A 554 -33.67 7.35 17.09
CA TYR A 554 -32.98 8.08 16.04
C TYR A 554 -33.90 8.51 14.88
N TRP A 555 -35.18 8.79 15.17
CA TRP A 555 -36.20 9.14 14.16
C TRP A 555 -35.82 10.34 13.27
N ARG A 556 -35.04 11.30 13.79
CA ARG A 556 -34.55 12.46 13.04
C ARG A 556 -33.36 12.13 12.12
N ARG A 557 -32.76 10.98 12.23
CA ARG A 557 -31.60 10.55 11.43
C ARG A 557 -32.08 9.68 10.24
N HIS A 558 -32.71 10.33 9.27
CA HIS A 558 -33.35 9.65 8.12
C HIS A 558 -32.38 8.68 7.40
N ALA A 559 -31.17 9.15 7.04
CA ALA A 559 -30.17 8.30 6.38
C ALA A 559 -29.77 7.05 7.19
N PHE A 560 -29.70 7.12 8.53
CA PHE A 560 -29.45 5.94 9.34
C PHE A 560 -30.62 4.95 9.30
N ARG A 561 -31.87 5.43 9.33
CA ARG A 561 -33.05 4.56 9.27
C ARG A 561 -33.16 3.83 7.93
N GLU A 562 -32.79 4.48 6.83
CA GLU A 562 -32.71 3.86 5.50
C GLU A 562 -31.63 2.77 5.45
N GLU A 563 -30.44 3.06 6.00
CA GLU A 563 -29.37 2.06 6.11
C GLU A 563 -29.79 0.87 6.97
N LEU A 564 -30.47 1.12 8.09
CA LEU A 564 -30.97 0.03 8.95
C LEU A 564 -32.02 -0.82 8.24
N ALA A 565 -32.94 -0.19 7.51
CA ALA A 565 -33.93 -0.94 6.74
C ALA A 565 -33.27 -1.82 5.66
N ARG A 566 -32.31 -1.27 4.89
CA ARG A 566 -31.53 -2.03 3.90
C ARG A 566 -30.75 -3.19 4.52
N ALA A 567 -30.08 -2.94 5.65
CA ALA A 567 -29.32 -3.98 6.34
C ALA A 567 -30.24 -5.10 6.88
N CYS A 568 -31.41 -4.75 7.40
CA CYS A 568 -32.42 -5.73 7.85
C CYS A 568 -32.96 -6.55 6.68
N GLU A 569 -33.29 -5.90 5.56
CA GLU A 569 -33.75 -6.58 4.33
C GLU A 569 -32.70 -7.56 3.80
N SER A 570 -31.43 -7.14 3.72
CA SER A 570 -30.33 -7.98 3.23
C SER A 570 -30.09 -9.23 4.10
N LEU A 571 -30.44 -9.18 5.38
CA LEU A 571 -30.31 -10.29 6.32
C LEU A 571 -31.64 -11.04 6.57
N GLY A 572 -32.70 -10.74 5.83
CA GLY A 572 -34.02 -11.37 5.96
C GLY A 572 -34.74 -11.07 7.28
N VAL A 573 -34.43 -9.94 7.92
CA VAL A 573 -35.00 -9.49 9.18
C VAL A 573 -36.14 -8.51 8.93
N LEU A 574 -37.36 -8.84 9.36
CA LEU A 574 -38.49 -7.91 9.26
C LEU A 574 -38.54 -7.02 10.52
N VAL A 575 -38.00 -5.82 10.43
CA VAL A 575 -38.22 -4.76 11.43
C VAL A 575 -39.43 -3.96 10.97
N SER A 576 -40.53 -4.01 11.73
CA SER A 576 -41.78 -3.30 11.43
C SER A 576 -41.53 -1.83 11.09
N ALA A 577 -42.23 -1.30 10.07
CA ALA A 577 -42.09 0.02 9.52
C ALA A 577 -42.36 1.16 10.54
#